data_bc91a6f612172e56020986d097b9855d
#
_entry.id   bc91a6f612172e56020986d097b9855d
#
_cell.length_a   1.000
_cell.length_b   1.000
_cell.length_c   1.000
_cell.angle_alpha   90.00
_cell.angle_beta   90.00
_cell.angle_gamma   90.00
#
_symmetry.space_group_name_H-M   'P 1'
#
loop_
_entity.id
_entity.type
_entity.pdbx_description
1 polymer ?
#
loop_
_entity_poly.entity_id
_entity_poly.type
_entity_poly.pdbx_seq_one_letter_code
_entity_poly.pdbx_strand_id
1 'polypeptide(L)'
;MKQTLAASFLALGILAATGVAAQDTIRFAVTDIDGLEALQREMGPFKDAFEASSGLKVEFFPVSGRTVAVEAMAADQVDFVLTGPAEYVVFNARLDAQPVVAWSRPDYYSTLVVLDASPVQTPADLKGMKISFGEIGSTSQHLGPVTLMSEAGLTYSVDYEPVFLNRNVAVEALIAGDIGAIGLNRTHIESITEKFPDQKFRTIAKGIILPPDVLLVAPGVSPEVVETVRKTFAEQGDALLAALTATEANAKYIGGSFGATVTDADYDVVRKMYENIGITEFTDFVE
;
A
#
# COMPACT_ATOMS: atom_id res chain seq x y z
N MET A 1 -50.37 68.62 -25.79
CA MET A 1 -49.81 68.17 -24.56
C MET A 1 -49.93 66.61 -24.51
N LYS A 2 -48.88 65.90 -24.80
CA LYS A 2 -48.84 64.41 -24.68
C LYS A 2 -47.65 64.05 -23.83
N GLN A 3 -47.91 63.58 -22.61
CA GLN A 3 -46.88 63.11 -21.71
C GLN A 3 -46.59 61.64 -22.01
N THR A 4 -45.34 61.34 -22.32
CA THR A 4 -44.83 59.98 -22.47
C THR A 4 -44.23 59.52 -21.17
N LEU A 5 -44.83 58.49 -20.53
CA LEU A 5 -44.28 57.79 -19.40
C LEU A 5 -43.19 56.82 -19.91
N ALA A 6 -41.95 56.98 -19.38
CA ALA A 6 -40.88 56.02 -19.56
C ALA A 6 -40.92 55.01 -18.41
N ALA A 7 -41.18 53.73 -18.76
CA ALA A 7 -41.10 52.60 -17.80
C ALA A 7 -39.68 52.05 -17.78
N SER A 8 -38.97 52.20 -16.65
CA SER A 8 -37.68 51.58 -16.42
C SER A 8 -37.88 50.12 -15.95
N PHE A 9 -37.47 49.18 -16.76
CA PHE A 9 -37.38 47.77 -16.38
C PHE A 9 -36.04 47.53 -15.63
N LEU A 10 -36.16 47.24 -14.37
CA LEU A 10 -35.02 46.80 -13.53
C LEU A 10 -34.93 45.26 -13.73
N ALA A 11 -33.93 44.84 -14.52
CA ALA A 11 -33.61 43.42 -14.69
C ALA A 11 -32.83 42.94 -13.46
N LEU A 12 -33.51 42.19 -12.60
CA LEU A 12 -32.90 41.52 -11.45
C LEU A 12 -32.21 40.25 -11.98
N GLY A 13 -30.88 40.29 -12.13
CA GLY A 13 -30.04 39.17 -12.50
C GLY A 13 -30.01 38.17 -11.32
N ILE A 14 -30.70 37.02 -11.47
CA ILE A 14 -30.56 35.89 -10.56
C ILE A 14 -29.23 35.23 -10.91
N LEU A 15 -28.17 35.42 -10.09
CA LEU A 15 -27.00 34.56 -10.12
C LEU A 15 -27.46 33.19 -9.60
N ALA A 16 -27.70 32.24 -10.51
CA ALA A 16 -27.77 30.84 -10.16
C ALA A 16 -26.37 30.41 -9.72
N ALA A 17 -26.13 30.33 -8.43
CA ALA A 17 -25.02 29.58 -7.90
C ALA A 17 -25.26 28.12 -8.29
N THR A 18 -24.55 27.63 -9.32
CA THR A 18 -24.44 26.22 -9.57
C THR A 18 -23.67 25.62 -8.40
N GLY A 19 -24.40 25.16 -7.39
CA GLY A 19 -23.80 24.33 -6.35
C GLY A 19 -23.22 23.11 -7.06
N VAL A 20 -21.91 22.97 -7.03
CA VAL A 20 -21.26 21.70 -7.32
C VAL A 20 -21.90 20.72 -6.33
N ALA A 21 -22.66 19.73 -6.83
CA ALA A 21 -23.18 18.68 -5.99
C ALA A 21 -21.97 18.05 -5.29
N ALA A 22 -21.99 18.03 -3.95
CA ALA A 22 -20.94 17.36 -3.18
C ALA A 22 -20.92 15.90 -3.65
N GLN A 23 -19.73 15.36 -3.88
CA GLN A 23 -19.54 13.96 -4.21
C GLN A 23 -19.89 13.16 -2.94
N ASP A 24 -21.09 12.58 -2.90
CA ASP A 24 -21.56 11.81 -1.74
C ASP A 24 -21.03 10.37 -1.74
N THR A 25 -20.47 9.90 -2.86
CA THR A 25 -19.96 8.53 -3.05
C THR A 25 -18.50 8.59 -3.49
N ILE A 26 -17.65 7.81 -2.83
CA ILE A 26 -16.24 7.64 -3.19
C ILE A 26 -16.01 6.21 -3.68
N ARG A 27 -15.26 6.08 -4.78
CA ARG A 27 -14.82 4.80 -5.34
C ARG A 27 -13.49 4.41 -4.68
N PHE A 28 -13.47 3.26 -4.02
CA PHE A 28 -12.36 2.84 -3.15
C PHE A 28 -11.80 1.49 -3.60
N ALA A 29 -10.49 1.42 -3.82
CA ALA A 29 -9.78 0.20 -4.15
C ALA A 29 -8.68 -0.12 -3.14
N VAL A 30 -8.28 -1.39 -3.08
CA VAL A 30 -7.16 -1.89 -2.28
C VAL A 30 -6.30 -2.79 -3.16
N THR A 31 -5.01 -2.49 -3.28
CA THR A 31 -4.12 -3.21 -4.22
C THR A 31 -3.77 -4.63 -3.79
N ASP A 32 -3.87 -4.94 -2.50
CA ASP A 32 -3.52 -6.26 -1.94
C ASP A 32 -4.71 -7.24 -1.86
N ILE A 33 -5.91 -6.84 -2.33
CA ILE A 33 -7.13 -7.64 -2.25
C ILE A 33 -7.72 -7.82 -3.64
N ASP A 34 -7.69 -9.05 -4.15
CA ASP A 34 -8.17 -9.36 -5.49
C ASP A 34 -9.67 -9.66 -5.52
N GLY A 35 -10.39 -8.87 -6.32
CA GLY A 35 -11.79 -9.09 -6.63
C GLY A 35 -12.78 -8.55 -5.59
N LEU A 36 -14.03 -8.38 -6.03
CA LEU A 36 -15.07 -7.72 -5.24
C LEU A 36 -15.51 -8.52 -4.00
N GLU A 37 -15.59 -9.85 -4.11
CA GLU A 37 -16.03 -10.71 -3.01
C GLU A 37 -15.04 -10.65 -1.83
N ALA A 38 -13.73 -10.75 -2.12
CA ALA A 38 -12.69 -10.63 -1.11
C ALA A 38 -12.70 -9.23 -0.49
N LEU A 39 -12.79 -8.20 -1.32
CA LEU A 39 -12.83 -6.80 -0.88
C LEU A 39 -14.02 -6.52 0.04
N GLN A 40 -15.21 -7.01 -0.29
CA GLN A 40 -16.40 -6.90 0.55
C GLN A 40 -16.26 -7.66 1.88
N ARG A 41 -15.70 -8.87 1.85
CA ARG A 41 -15.49 -9.70 3.05
C ARG A 41 -14.47 -9.07 3.98
N GLU A 42 -13.35 -8.58 3.44
CA GLU A 42 -12.19 -8.16 4.22
C GLU A 42 -12.27 -6.69 4.66
N MET A 43 -12.88 -5.82 3.84
CA MET A 43 -13.00 -4.39 4.11
C MET A 43 -14.42 -3.96 4.48
N GLY A 44 -15.41 -4.87 4.45
CA GLY A 44 -16.81 -4.55 4.75
C GLY A 44 -17.03 -3.88 6.10
N PRO A 45 -16.54 -4.44 7.22
CA PRO A 45 -16.67 -3.81 8.53
C PRO A 45 -16.05 -2.40 8.60
N PHE A 46 -14.87 -2.22 7.99
CA PHE A 46 -14.23 -0.90 7.87
C PHE A 46 -15.10 0.07 7.06
N LYS A 47 -15.61 -0.35 5.90
CA LYS A 47 -16.51 0.45 5.06
C LYS A 47 -17.70 0.96 5.85
N ASP A 48 -18.41 0.06 6.54
CA ASP A 48 -19.62 0.39 7.31
C ASP A 48 -19.31 1.43 8.41
N ALA A 49 -18.20 1.25 9.13
CA ALA A 49 -17.75 2.20 10.15
C ALA A 49 -17.36 3.55 9.55
N PHE A 50 -16.67 3.55 8.41
CA PHE A 50 -16.26 4.77 7.71
C PHE A 50 -17.47 5.54 7.18
N GLU A 51 -18.43 4.88 6.52
CA GLU A 51 -19.67 5.50 6.04
C GLU A 51 -20.48 6.13 7.19
N ALA A 52 -20.60 5.40 8.30
CA ALA A 52 -21.32 5.90 9.48
C ALA A 52 -20.65 7.14 10.10
N SER A 53 -19.32 7.22 10.02
CA SER A 53 -18.54 8.31 10.64
C SER A 53 -18.38 9.52 9.74
N SER A 54 -18.20 9.30 8.41
CA SER A 54 -17.91 10.37 7.45
C SER A 54 -19.15 10.97 6.81
N GLY A 55 -20.24 10.20 6.73
CA GLY A 55 -21.42 10.52 5.92
C GLY A 55 -21.24 10.28 4.43
N LEU A 56 -20.03 9.95 3.97
CA LEU A 56 -19.76 9.56 2.58
C LEU A 56 -20.19 8.12 2.34
N LYS A 57 -20.57 7.79 1.11
CA LYS A 57 -20.79 6.42 0.64
C LYS A 57 -19.53 5.86 0.03
N VAL A 58 -19.26 4.58 0.23
CA VAL A 58 -18.12 3.89 -0.34
C VAL A 58 -18.59 2.84 -1.33
N GLU A 59 -18.17 2.99 -2.58
CA GLU A 59 -18.31 1.97 -3.60
C GLU A 59 -16.95 1.29 -3.80
N PHE A 60 -16.91 -0.02 -3.56
CA PHE A 60 -15.69 -0.78 -3.77
C PHE A 60 -15.42 -0.98 -5.25
N PHE A 61 -14.21 -0.62 -5.68
CA PHE A 61 -13.71 -0.87 -7.01
C PHE A 61 -12.75 -2.07 -6.97
N PRO A 62 -13.15 -3.23 -7.51
CA PRO A 62 -12.30 -4.41 -7.49
C PRO A 62 -11.14 -4.28 -8.48
N VAL A 63 -9.96 -4.66 -8.02
CA VAL A 63 -8.75 -4.73 -8.85
C VAL A 63 -8.17 -6.16 -8.79
N SER A 64 -7.36 -6.51 -9.77
CA SER A 64 -6.60 -7.77 -9.82
C SER A 64 -5.10 -7.45 -9.83
N GLY A 65 -4.67 -6.67 -8.85
CA GLY A 65 -3.28 -6.27 -8.67
C GLY A 65 -3.01 -4.79 -8.88
N ARG A 66 -1.76 -4.42 -8.70
CA ARG A 66 -1.24 -3.03 -8.62
C ARG A 66 -1.41 -2.26 -9.91
N THR A 67 -1.06 -2.89 -11.04
CA THR A 67 -1.16 -2.28 -12.38
C THR A 67 -2.59 -1.89 -12.72
N VAL A 68 -3.57 -2.77 -12.39
CA VAL A 68 -4.99 -2.46 -12.63
C VAL A 68 -5.44 -1.27 -11.79
N ALA A 69 -4.98 -1.15 -10.56
CA ALA A 69 -5.35 -0.04 -9.68
C ALA A 69 -4.83 1.32 -10.19
N VAL A 70 -3.57 1.39 -10.67
CA VAL A 70 -3.04 2.65 -11.21
C VAL A 70 -3.70 3.03 -12.52
N GLU A 71 -4.00 2.05 -13.40
CA GLU A 71 -4.73 2.32 -14.63
C GLU A 71 -6.18 2.78 -14.37
N ALA A 72 -6.86 2.18 -13.38
CA ALA A 72 -8.17 2.62 -12.95
C ALA A 72 -8.17 4.06 -12.43
N MET A 73 -7.16 4.44 -11.66
CA MET A 73 -6.99 5.82 -11.18
C MET A 73 -6.69 6.78 -12.36
N ALA A 74 -5.83 6.37 -13.29
CA ALA A 74 -5.51 7.15 -14.49
C ALA A 74 -6.75 7.38 -15.39
N ALA A 75 -7.66 6.40 -15.41
CA ALA A 75 -8.93 6.46 -16.18
C ALA A 75 -10.09 7.12 -15.40
N ASP A 76 -9.83 7.74 -14.25
CA ASP A 76 -10.84 8.36 -13.37
C ASP A 76 -11.96 7.36 -12.95
N GLN A 77 -11.59 6.10 -12.71
CA GLN A 77 -12.52 5.05 -12.28
C GLN A 77 -12.48 4.81 -10.76
N VAL A 78 -11.46 5.31 -10.07
CA VAL A 78 -11.27 5.18 -8.63
C VAL A 78 -10.82 6.51 -8.02
N ASP A 79 -11.39 6.87 -6.87
CA ASP A 79 -11.10 8.13 -6.18
C ASP A 79 -10.03 7.95 -5.11
N PHE A 80 -10.06 6.83 -4.39
CA PHE A 80 -9.11 6.51 -3.32
C PHE A 80 -8.58 5.09 -3.48
N VAL A 81 -7.27 4.94 -3.26
CA VAL A 81 -6.60 3.63 -3.30
C VAL A 81 -5.79 3.44 -2.03
N LEU A 82 -6.08 2.38 -1.28
CA LEU A 82 -5.19 1.89 -0.22
C LEU A 82 -4.12 1.01 -0.85
N THR A 83 -2.85 1.35 -0.61
CA THR A 83 -1.73 0.67 -1.24
C THR A 83 -0.49 0.62 -0.35
N GLY A 84 0.47 -0.22 -0.71
CA GLY A 84 1.75 -0.30 -0.02
C GLY A 84 2.74 0.79 -0.45
N PRO A 85 3.86 0.93 0.29
CA PRO A 85 4.85 1.98 0.01
C PRO A 85 5.49 1.91 -1.38
N ALA A 86 5.76 0.69 -1.89
CA ALA A 86 6.36 0.54 -3.20
C ALA A 86 5.42 0.99 -4.32
N GLU A 87 4.16 0.60 -4.21
CA GLU A 87 3.14 0.99 -5.17
C GLU A 87 2.89 2.49 -5.15
N TYR A 88 2.90 3.11 -3.96
CA TYR A 88 2.75 4.56 -3.82
C TYR A 88 3.73 5.32 -4.71
N VAL A 89 5.00 4.91 -4.72
CA VAL A 89 6.05 5.57 -5.53
C VAL A 89 5.67 5.60 -7.02
N VAL A 90 5.07 4.51 -7.52
CA VAL A 90 4.59 4.43 -8.92
C VAL A 90 3.35 5.30 -9.13
N PHE A 91 2.36 5.25 -8.25
CA PHE A 91 1.16 6.10 -8.34
C PHE A 91 1.52 7.59 -8.35
N ASN A 92 2.44 8.00 -7.48
CA ASN A 92 2.90 9.38 -7.40
C ASN A 92 3.62 9.79 -8.68
N ALA A 93 4.57 8.98 -9.17
CA ALA A 93 5.36 9.31 -10.37
C ALA A 93 4.50 9.37 -11.65
N ARG A 94 3.46 8.52 -11.76
CA ARG A 94 2.62 8.46 -12.96
C ARG A 94 1.48 9.47 -12.96
N LEU A 95 0.90 9.73 -11.81
CA LEU A 95 -0.39 10.40 -11.69
C LEU A 95 -0.38 11.62 -10.77
N ASP A 96 0.75 11.90 -10.11
CA ASP A 96 0.81 12.89 -9.02
C ASP A 96 -0.23 12.60 -7.91
N ALA A 97 -0.54 11.32 -7.70
CA ALA A 97 -1.46 10.89 -6.65
C ALA A 97 -0.91 11.28 -5.28
N GLN A 98 -1.76 11.90 -4.44
CA GLN A 98 -1.30 12.47 -3.18
C GLN A 98 -1.62 11.57 -1.99
N PRO A 99 -0.74 11.48 -0.99
CA PRO A 99 -1.00 10.73 0.23
C PRO A 99 -2.01 11.49 1.10
N VAL A 100 -3.01 10.78 1.61
CA VAL A 100 -4.06 11.36 2.46
C VAL A 100 -3.94 10.89 3.90
N VAL A 101 -3.82 9.58 4.11
CA VAL A 101 -3.74 8.97 5.44
C VAL A 101 -2.72 7.84 5.42
N ALA A 102 -1.78 7.85 6.36
CA ALA A 102 -0.89 6.74 6.62
C ALA A 102 -1.62 5.63 7.40
N TRP A 103 -1.42 4.38 6.99
CA TRP A 103 -1.94 3.18 7.65
C TRP A 103 -0.77 2.41 8.25
N SER A 104 -0.42 2.71 9.50
CA SER A 104 0.77 2.17 10.15
C SER A 104 0.56 0.73 10.59
N ARG A 105 1.58 -0.09 10.34
CA ARG A 105 1.68 -1.47 10.83
C ARG A 105 2.75 -1.53 11.91
N PRO A 106 2.51 -2.16 13.08
CA PRO A 106 3.54 -2.36 14.08
C PRO A 106 4.68 -3.21 13.53
N ASP A 107 5.92 -2.83 13.85
CA ASP A 107 7.11 -3.60 13.48
C ASP A 107 7.17 -3.99 12.01
N TYR A 108 6.81 -3.06 11.12
CA TYR A 108 6.88 -3.27 9.68
C TYR A 108 8.31 -3.06 9.18
N TYR A 109 9.01 -4.15 8.96
CA TYR A 109 10.40 -4.17 8.47
C TYR A 109 10.64 -5.41 7.60
N SER A 110 11.70 -5.36 6.78
CA SER A 110 12.16 -6.48 5.96
C SER A 110 13.18 -7.32 6.71
N THR A 111 13.26 -8.61 6.37
CA THR A 111 14.26 -9.54 6.90
C THR A 111 14.77 -10.48 5.81
N LEU A 112 15.94 -11.06 6.06
CA LEU A 112 16.41 -12.28 5.40
C LEU A 112 16.38 -13.42 6.41
N VAL A 113 15.67 -14.50 6.06
CA VAL A 113 15.44 -15.66 6.92
C VAL A 113 16.02 -16.91 6.31
N VAL A 114 16.70 -17.71 7.13
CA VAL A 114 17.29 -19.02 6.79
C VAL A 114 16.78 -20.09 7.76
N LEU A 115 17.02 -21.37 7.47
CA LEU A 115 16.87 -22.42 8.48
C LEU A 115 17.91 -22.20 9.59
N ASP A 116 17.53 -22.49 10.84
CA ASP A 116 18.44 -22.35 11.99
C ASP A 116 19.71 -23.20 11.85
N ALA A 117 19.57 -24.39 11.25
CA ALA A 117 20.69 -25.28 10.96
C ALA A 117 21.56 -24.86 9.75
N SER A 118 21.17 -23.82 9.02
CA SER A 118 21.94 -23.34 7.86
C SER A 118 23.33 -22.83 8.27
N PRO A 119 24.39 -23.10 7.48
CA PRO A 119 25.72 -22.52 7.69
C PRO A 119 25.76 -21.01 7.39
N VAL A 120 24.79 -20.46 6.68
CA VAL A 120 24.68 -19.03 6.33
C VAL A 120 24.48 -18.20 7.60
N GLN A 121 25.40 -17.29 7.89
CA GLN A 121 25.34 -16.44 9.10
C GLN A 121 25.02 -14.98 8.77
N THR A 122 25.40 -14.51 7.59
CA THR A 122 25.26 -13.13 7.14
C THR A 122 24.70 -13.10 5.72
N PRO A 123 24.16 -11.97 5.25
CA PRO A 123 23.75 -11.84 3.85
C PRO A 123 24.89 -12.06 2.85
N ALA A 124 26.15 -11.74 3.21
CA ALA A 124 27.31 -11.95 2.33
C ALA A 124 27.55 -13.44 2.00
N ASP A 125 27.17 -14.35 2.91
CA ASP A 125 27.30 -15.80 2.71
C ASP A 125 26.33 -16.35 1.65
N LEU A 126 25.36 -15.54 1.21
CA LEU A 126 24.36 -15.88 0.19
C LEU A 126 24.86 -15.70 -1.24
N LYS A 127 26.11 -15.28 -1.42
CA LYS A 127 26.71 -15.12 -2.76
C LYS A 127 26.66 -16.42 -3.57
N GLY A 128 26.14 -16.33 -4.79
CA GLY A 128 25.98 -17.47 -5.72
C GLY A 128 24.78 -18.36 -5.42
N MET A 129 23.98 -18.06 -4.40
CA MET A 129 22.79 -18.83 -4.05
C MET A 129 21.53 -18.28 -4.73
N LYS A 130 20.48 -19.08 -4.76
CA LYS A 130 19.12 -18.63 -5.07
C LYS A 130 18.49 -18.07 -3.81
N ILE A 131 17.85 -16.91 -3.92
CA ILE A 131 17.15 -16.24 -2.82
C ILE A 131 15.70 -16.06 -3.23
N SER A 132 14.78 -16.56 -2.40
CA SER A 132 13.35 -16.33 -2.65
C SER A 132 12.92 -14.98 -2.09
N PHE A 133 12.40 -14.18 -2.99
CA PHE A 133 11.61 -13.01 -2.66
C PHE A 133 10.14 -13.37 -2.83
N GLY A 134 9.24 -12.66 -2.14
CA GLY A 134 7.82 -12.89 -2.31
C GLY A 134 7.30 -12.36 -3.63
N GLU A 135 6.29 -11.53 -3.57
CA GLU A 135 5.76 -10.90 -4.77
C GLU A 135 6.73 -9.84 -5.32
N ILE A 136 6.93 -9.83 -6.65
CA ILE A 136 7.77 -8.85 -7.35
C ILE A 136 7.31 -7.43 -7.01
N GLY A 137 8.23 -6.52 -6.70
CA GLY A 137 7.92 -5.14 -6.32
C GLY A 137 7.43 -4.96 -4.88
N SER A 138 7.23 -6.02 -4.10
CA SER A 138 6.82 -5.91 -2.70
C SER A 138 7.85 -5.15 -1.87
N THR A 139 7.43 -4.10 -1.14
CA THR A 139 8.32 -3.32 -0.28
C THR A 139 9.08 -4.19 0.71
N SER A 140 8.38 -5.07 1.44
CA SER A 140 8.97 -5.84 2.56
C SER A 140 9.49 -7.21 2.19
N GLN A 141 9.04 -7.79 1.06
CA GLN A 141 9.43 -9.14 0.66
C GLN A 141 10.43 -9.17 -0.50
N HIS A 142 10.53 -8.08 -1.28
CA HIS A 142 11.45 -7.96 -2.41
C HIS A 142 12.43 -6.80 -2.20
N LEU A 143 11.96 -5.55 -2.30
CA LEU A 143 12.85 -4.38 -2.32
C LEU A 143 13.68 -4.24 -1.05
N GLY A 144 13.08 -4.43 0.11
CA GLY A 144 13.77 -4.34 1.39
C GLY A 144 14.80 -5.45 1.60
N PRO A 145 14.50 -6.74 1.39
CA PRO A 145 15.51 -7.80 1.44
C PRO A 145 16.65 -7.61 0.43
N VAL A 146 16.37 -7.13 -0.81
CA VAL A 146 17.42 -6.76 -1.77
C VAL A 146 18.30 -5.65 -1.23
N THR A 147 17.73 -4.66 -0.54
CA THR A 147 18.51 -3.60 0.12
C THR A 147 19.45 -4.18 1.15
N LEU A 148 19.04 -5.15 1.98
CA LEU A 148 19.91 -5.83 2.94
C LEU A 148 21.06 -6.60 2.25
N MET A 149 20.82 -7.19 1.08
CA MET A 149 21.85 -7.82 0.27
C MET A 149 22.83 -6.78 -0.29
N SER A 150 22.31 -5.65 -0.78
CA SER A 150 23.14 -4.55 -1.31
C SER A 150 24.01 -3.92 -0.24
N GLU A 151 23.49 -3.72 0.98
CA GLU A 151 24.27 -3.24 2.15
C GLU A 151 25.39 -4.21 2.54
N ALA A 152 25.22 -5.50 2.26
CA ALA A 152 26.26 -6.51 2.42
C ALA A 152 27.24 -6.62 1.23
N GLY A 153 27.14 -5.72 0.25
CA GLY A 153 28.00 -5.65 -0.93
C GLY A 153 27.64 -6.61 -2.05
N LEU A 154 26.43 -7.14 -2.06
CA LEU A 154 25.95 -8.04 -3.12
C LEU A 154 25.03 -7.30 -4.11
N THR A 155 25.29 -7.48 -5.39
CA THR A 155 24.53 -6.84 -6.48
C THR A 155 23.38 -7.74 -6.94
N TYR A 156 22.19 -7.16 -7.03
CA TYR A 156 20.98 -7.84 -7.48
C TYR A 156 21.15 -8.50 -8.85
N SER A 157 20.72 -9.76 -8.98
CA SER A 157 20.80 -10.60 -10.18
C SER A 157 22.23 -10.84 -10.73
N VAL A 158 23.28 -10.34 -10.04
CA VAL A 158 24.67 -10.55 -10.42
C VAL A 158 25.37 -11.47 -9.44
N ASP A 159 25.27 -11.18 -8.15
CA ASP A 159 25.94 -11.96 -7.09
C ASP A 159 25.06 -13.09 -6.52
N TYR A 160 23.79 -13.12 -6.84
CA TYR A 160 22.83 -14.17 -6.45
C TYR A 160 21.70 -14.25 -7.46
N GLU A 161 20.94 -15.36 -7.48
CA GLU A 161 19.79 -15.58 -8.37
C GLU A 161 18.49 -15.24 -7.60
N PRO A 162 17.76 -14.16 -7.94
CA PRO A 162 16.45 -13.89 -7.38
C PRO A 162 15.41 -14.86 -7.94
N VAL A 163 14.60 -15.46 -7.07
CA VAL A 163 13.44 -16.27 -7.43
C VAL A 163 12.20 -15.76 -6.69
N PHE A 164 11.05 -15.84 -7.34
CA PHE A 164 9.78 -15.33 -6.80
C PHE A 164 8.83 -16.52 -6.58
N LEU A 165 8.77 -16.96 -5.33
CA LEU A 165 8.00 -18.12 -4.92
C LEU A 165 6.90 -17.71 -3.94
N ASN A 166 5.75 -18.39 -4.04
CA ASN A 166 4.75 -18.33 -2.99
C ASN A 166 5.38 -18.74 -1.65
N ARG A 167 5.02 -18.07 -0.55
CA ARG A 167 5.65 -18.24 0.78
C ARG A 167 5.81 -19.69 1.22
N ASN A 168 4.78 -20.52 1.06
CA ASN A 168 4.84 -21.91 1.49
C ASN A 168 5.82 -22.72 0.61
N VAL A 169 5.78 -22.50 -0.69
CA VAL A 169 6.72 -23.11 -1.66
C VAL A 169 8.15 -22.68 -1.37
N ALA A 170 8.37 -21.41 -1.00
CA ALA A 170 9.68 -20.91 -0.61
C ALA A 170 10.21 -21.61 0.65
N VAL A 171 9.36 -21.87 1.66
CA VAL A 171 9.77 -22.62 2.85
C VAL A 171 10.13 -24.07 2.50
N GLU A 172 9.34 -24.72 1.64
CA GLU A 172 9.64 -26.09 1.16
C GLU A 172 10.97 -26.12 0.40
N ALA A 173 11.21 -25.16 -0.49
CA ALA A 173 12.47 -25.02 -1.24
C ALA A 173 13.66 -24.74 -0.31
N LEU A 174 13.46 -23.96 0.76
CA LEU A 174 14.48 -23.71 1.79
C LEU A 174 14.83 -24.99 2.55
N ILE A 175 13.82 -25.78 2.93
CA ILE A 175 14.00 -27.07 3.59
C ILE A 175 14.72 -28.07 2.69
N ALA A 176 14.40 -28.10 1.40
CA ALA A 176 15.06 -28.93 0.38
C ALA A 176 16.50 -28.49 0.08
N GLY A 177 16.89 -27.26 0.45
CA GLY A 177 18.21 -26.71 0.13
C GLY A 177 18.31 -26.13 -1.29
N ASP A 178 17.17 -25.94 -1.97
CA ASP A 178 17.11 -25.39 -3.33
C ASP A 178 17.34 -23.87 -3.34
N ILE A 179 17.08 -23.20 -2.21
CA ILE A 179 17.34 -21.78 -1.99
C ILE A 179 18.10 -21.54 -0.68
N GLY A 180 18.86 -20.44 -0.61
CA GLY A 180 19.68 -20.10 0.57
C GLY A 180 18.95 -19.29 1.63
N ALA A 181 17.98 -18.45 1.24
CA ALA A 181 17.22 -17.59 2.14
C ALA A 181 15.86 -17.18 1.55
N ILE A 182 15.01 -16.63 2.41
CA ILE A 182 13.71 -16.04 2.05
C ILE A 182 13.64 -14.60 2.57
N GLY A 183 13.20 -13.66 1.72
CA GLY A 183 12.81 -12.30 2.10
C GLY A 183 11.42 -12.28 2.72
N LEU A 184 11.30 -11.85 3.98
CA LEU A 184 10.05 -11.84 4.74
C LEU A 184 9.92 -10.57 5.57
N ASN A 185 8.71 -10.30 6.05
CA ASN A 185 8.45 -9.36 7.15
C ASN A 185 8.06 -10.12 8.44
N ARG A 186 7.85 -9.39 9.54
CA ARG A 186 7.53 -9.98 10.85
C ARG A 186 6.32 -10.93 10.81
N THR A 187 5.19 -10.47 10.28
CA THR A 187 3.96 -11.27 10.25
C THR A 187 4.10 -12.53 9.40
N HIS A 188 4.95 -12.49 8.38
CA HIS A 188 5.26 -13.65 7.57
C HIS A 188 6.14 -14.67 8.30
N ILE A 189 7.09 -14.21 9.13
CA ILE A 189 7.89 -15.10 9.99
C ILE A 189 6.99 -15.82 10.98
N GLU A 190 6.07 -15.10 11.61
CA GLU A 190 5.06 -15.68 12.51
C GLU A 190 4.23 -16.76 11.79
N SER A 191 3.69 -16.43 10.62
CA SER A 191 2.89 -17.35 9.80
C SER A 191 3.65 -18.62 9.38
N ILE A 192 4.92 -18.53 8.94
CA ILE A 192 5.69 -19.73 8.58
C ILE A 192 6.06 -20.56 9.83
N THR A 193 6.34 -19.90 10.95
CA THR A 193 6.65 -20.60 12.21
C THR A 193 5.45 -21.41 12.71
N GLU A 194 4.25 -20.86 12.60
CA GLU A 194 3.02 -21.55 12.94
C GLU A 194 2.74 -22.72 11.99
N LYS A 195 2.91 -22.50 10.68
CA LYS A 195 2.59 -23.48 9.65
C LYS A 195 3.60 -24.62 9.55
N PHE A 196 4.86 -24.38 9.89
CA PHE A 196 5.95 -25.35 9.83
C PHE A 196 6.57 -25.55 11.24
N PRO A 197 5.82 -26.07 12.23
CA PRO A 197 6.23 -26.10 13.63
C PRO A 197 7.46 -26.99 13.89
N ASP A 198 7.77 -27.94 13.00
CA ASP A 198 8.95 -28.81 13.08
C ASP A 198 10.22 -28.13 12.57
N GLN A 199 10.11 -26.93 11.96
CA GLN A 199 11.23 -26.17 11.42
C GLN A 199 11.60 -25.02 12.34
N LYS A 200 12.90 -24.77 12.44
CA LYS A 200 13.42 -23.57 13.12
C LYS A 200 13.99 -22.61 12.10
N PHE A 201 13.55 -21.38 12.21
CA PHE A 201 14.00 -20.29 11.34
C PHE A 201 14.86 -19.30 12.10
N ARG A 202 15.83 -18.71 11.43
CA ARG A 202 16.71 -17.68 11.98
C ARG A 202 16.77 -16.50 11.02
N THR A 203 16.61 -15.29 11.57
CA THR A 203 16.85 -14.03 10.86
C THR A 203 18.32 -13.73 10.83
N ILE A 204 18.90 -13.55 9.65
CA ILE A 204 20.33 -13.18 9.46
C ILE A 204 20.53 -11.70 9.18
N ALA A 205 19.48 -11.00 8.76
CA ALA A 205 19.48 -9.55 8.64
C ALA A 205 18.07 -9.00 8.83
N LYS A 206 18.00 -7.79 9.39
CA LYS A 206 16.78 -7.02 9.63
C LYS A 206 16.98 -5.60 9.15
N GLY A 207 16.04 -5.11 8.34
CA GLY A 207 16.03 -3.75 7.83
C GLY A 207 15.47 -2.72 8.80
N ILE A 208 15.44 -1.50 8.36
CA ILE A 208 14.80 -0.37 9.05
C ILE A 208 13.28 -0.57 9.13
N ILE A 209 12.62 0.22 9.94
CA ILE A 209 11.15 0.36 9.90
C ILE A 209 10.78 0.98 8.55
N LEU A 210 9.93 0.31 7.84
CA LEU A 210 9.42 0.74 6.53
C LEU A 210 8.34 1.80 6.68
N PRO A 211 8.15 2.67 5.68
CA PRO A 211 7.02 3.58 5.63
C PRO A 211 5.68 2.82 5.74
N PRO A 212 4.64 3.47 6.27
CA PRO A 212 3.31 2.88 6.37
C PRO A 212 2.70 2.62 5.00
N ASP A 213 1.70 1.74 4.95
CA ASP A 213 0.75 1.74 3.84
C ASP A 213 0.03 3.09 3.79
N VAL A 214 -0.53 3.43 2.65
CA VAL A 214 -1.08 4.78 2.45
C VAL A 214 -2.40 4.74 1.70
N LEU A 215 -3.33 5.54 2.15
CA LEU A 215 -4.51 5.90 1.39
C LEU A 215 -4.15 7.06 0.48
N LEU A 216 -4.25 6.83 -0.83
CA LEU A 216 -4.01 7.82 -1.87
C LEU A 216 -5.32 8.42 -2.33
N VAL A 217 -5.25 9.65 -2.82
CA VAL A 217 -6.36 10.30 -3.54
C VAL A 217 -5.97 10.56 -4.98
N ALA A 218 -6.89 10.31 -5.90
CA ALA A 218 -6.75 10.64 -7.31
C ALA A 218 -6.73 12.17 -7.52
N PRO A 219 -5.98 12.68 -8.51
CA PRO A 219 -6.14 14.06 -8.97
C PRO A 219 -7.58 14.33 -9.38
N GLY A 220 -8.16 15.43 -8.94
CA GLY A 220 -9.54 15.82 -9.34
C GLY A 220 -10.62 15.52 -8.29
N VAL A 221 -10.34 14.73 -7.26
CA VAL A 221 -11.24 14.62 -6.10
C VAL A 221 -11.32 15.95 -5.36
N SER A 222 -12.53 16.37 -5.00
CA SER A 222 -12.73 17.70 -4.41
C SER A 222 -12.00 17.83 -3.06
N PRO A 223 -11.41 19.00 -2.76
CA PRO A 223 -10.75 19.25 -1.49
C PRO A 223 -11.64 19.01 -0.27
N GLU A 224 -12.95 19.24 -0.41
CA GLU A 224 -13.94 19.03 0.66
C GLU A 224 -14.08 17.54 1.02
N VAL A 225 -14.06 16.66 0.01
CA VAL A 225 -14.08 15.19 0.21
C VAL A 225 -12.78 14.74 0.86
N VAL A 226 -11.63 15.22 0.37
CA VAL A 226 -10.31 14.88 0.96
C VAL A 226 -10.24 15.29 2.42
N GLU A 227 -10.71 16.51 2.76
CA GLU A 227 -10.72 17.00 4.13
C GLU A 227 -11.70 16.19 5.02
N THR A 228 -12.87 15.82 4.50
CA THR A 228 -13.81 14.94 5.18
C THR A 228 -13.18 13.60 5.51
N VAL A 229 -12.46 13.00 4.56
CA VAL A 229 -11.72 11.75 4.75
C VAL A 229 -10.66 11.94 5.85
N ARG A 230 -9.78 12.94 5.74
CA ARG A 230 -8.73 13.22 6.75
C ARG A 230 -9.30 13.41 8.16
N LYS A 231 -10.35 14.22 8.26
CA LYS A 231 -11.02 14.49 9.53
C LYS A 231 -11.61 13.22 10.13
N THR A 232 -12.26 12.39 9.32
CA THR A 232 -12.85 11.14 9.78
C THR A 232 -11.79 10.22 10.38
N PHE A 233 -10.65 10.05 9.72
CA PHE A 233 -9.54 9.25 10.27
C PHE A 233 -8.92 9.88 11.52
N ALA A 234 -8.83 11.20 11.60
CA ALA A 234 -8.29 11.90 12.77
C ALA A 234 -9.19 11.78 14.00
N GLU A 235 -10.52 11.87 13.82
CA GLU A 235 -11.49 11.89 14.91
C GLU A 235 -12.00 10.50 15.30
N GLN A 236 -12.02 9.52 14.36
CA GLN A 236 -12.61 8.20 14.53
C GLN A 236 -11.59 7.06 14.32
N GLY A 237 -10.30 7.39 14.28
CA GLY A 237 -9.24 6.43 13.93
C GLY A 237 -9.29 5.14 14.74
N ASP A 238 -9.50 5.18 16.03
CA ASP A 238 -9.57 3.98 16.89
C ASP A 238 -10.76 3.09 16.51
N ALA A 239 -11.93 3.67 16.24
CA ALA A 239 -13.12 2.93 15.84
C ALA A 239 -12.94 2.31 14.43
N LEU A 240 -12.34 3.07 13.51
CA LEU A 240 -12.03 2.59 12.17
C LEU A 240 -10.98 1.45 12.20
N LEU A 241 -9.95 1.58 13.06
CA LEU A 241 -8.94 0.53 13.23
C LEU A 241 -9.54 -0.75 13.82
N ALA A 242 -10.41 -0.61 14.82
CA ALA A 242 -11.12 -1.75 15.39
C ALA A 242 -12.00 -2.46 14.36
N ALA A 243 -12.70 -1.71 13.50
CA ALA A 243 -13.52 -2.26 12.43
C ALA A 243 -12.66 -2.92 11.33
N LEU A 244 -11.52 -2.32 10.96
CA LEU A 244 -10.57 -2.88 10.01
C LEU A 244 -10.02 -4.22 10.50
N THR A 245 -9.57 -4.28 11.74
CA THR A 245 -8.92 -5.45 12.34
C THR A 245 -9.91 -6.52 12.85
N ALA A 246 -11.21 -6.32 12.64
CA ALA A 246 -12.22 -7.35 12.91
C ALA A 246 -12.12 -8.56 11.97
N THR A 247 -11.41 -8.42 10.85
CA THR A 247 -11.16 -9.50 9.88
C THR A 247 -9.73 -10.00 9.98
N GLU A 248 -9.52 -11.32 9.85
CA GLU A 248 -8.19 -11.95 9.93
C GLU A 248 -7.23 -11.42 8.85
N ALA A 249 -7.72 -11.15 7.65
CA ALA A 249 -6.94 -10.61 6.54
C ALA A 249 -6.23 -9.27 6.88
N ASN A 250 -6.81 -8.48 7.78
CA ASN A 250 -6.29 -7.20 8.22
C ASN A 250 -5.51 -7.27 9.56
N ALA A 251 -5.20 -8.47 10.06
CA ALA A 251 -4.44 -8.64 11.31
C ALA A 251 -3.09 -7.91 11.31
N LYS A 252 -2.51 -7.65 10.13
CA LYS A 252 -1.28 -6.85 9.95
C LYS A 252 -1.36 -5.44 10.54
N TYR A 253 -2.57 -4.90 10.76
CA TYR A 253 -2.81 -3.58 11.33
C TYR A 253 -3.13 -3.60 12.85
N ILE A 254 -3.23 -4.76 13.50
CA ILE A 254 -3.47 -4.85 14.95
C ILE A 254 -2.36 -4.14 15.70
N GLY A 255 -2.74 -3.16 16.55
CA GLY A 255 -1.80 -2.30 17.27
C GLY A 255 -1.17 -1.19 16.41
N GLY A 256 -1.63 -1.02 15.18
CA GLY A 256 -1.27 0.09 14.30
C GLY A 256 -2.02 1.39 14.62
N SER A 257 -1.94 2.34 13.72
CA SER A 257 -2.62 3.64 13.82
C SER A 257 -2.78 4.28 12.45
N PHE A 258 -3.65 5.28 12.36
CA PHE A 258 -3.78 6.14 11.20
C PHE A 258 -3.09 7.48 11.44
N GLY A 259 -2.37 8.00 10.43
CA GLY A 259 -1.67 9.27 10.47
C GLY A 259 -2.06 10.21 9.34
N ALA A 260 -2.50 11.42 9.68
CA ALA A 260 -2.96 12.42 8.72
C ALA A 260 -1.83 13.34 8.18
N THR A 261 -0.59 13.17 8.64
CA THR A 261 0.56 14.04 8.32
C THR A 261 1.57 13.39 7.39
N VAL A 262 1.21 12.29 6.72
CA VAL A 262 2.07 11.61 5.76
C VAL A 262 2.37 12.51 4.55
N THR A 263 3.62 12.49 4.11
CA THR A 263 4.11 13.27 2.97
C THR A 263 4.82 12.39 1.95
N ASP A 264 5.03 12.89 0.74
CA ASP A 264 5.78 12.19 -0.30
C ASP A 264 7.22 11.86 0.14
N ALA A 265 7.86 12.75 0.89
CA ALA A 265 9.23 12.56 1.36
C ALA A 265 9.41 11.36 2.30
N ASP A 266 8.34 10.91 2.97
CA ASP A 266 8.37 9.72 3.83
C ASP A 266 8.66 8.43 3.03
N TYR A 267 8.48 8.48 1.70
CA TYR A 267 8.69 7.34 0.78
C TYR A 267 10.01 7.40 0.00
N ASP A 268 10.89 8.39 0.26
CA ASP A 268 12.20 8.48 -0.41
C ASP A 268 13.09 7.25 -0.15
N VAL A 269 12.95 6.65 1.02
CA VAL A 269 13.64 5.39 1.33
C VAL A 269 13.22 4.25 0.39
N VAL A 270 11.97 4.25 -0.06
CA VAL A 270 11.46 3.22 -0.99
C VAL A 270 12.00 3.46 -2.39
N ARG A 271 12.14 4.73 -2.82
CA ARG A 271 12.80 5.08 -4.08
C ARG A 271 14.24 4.56 -4.12
N LYS A 272 14.99 4.70 -3.01
CA LYS A 272 16.33 4.12 -2.88
C LYS A 272 16.34 2.60 -2.93
N MET A 273 15.30 1.94 -2.40
CA MET A 273 15.17 0.48 -2.52
C MET A 273 14.98 0.04 -3.98
N TYR A 274 14.25 0.79 -4.79
CA TYR A 274 14.12 0.55 -6.23
C TYR A 274 15.46 0.67 -6.97
N GLU A 275 16.29 1.65 -6.59
CA GLU A 275 17.63 1.83 -7.16
C GLU A 275 18.51 0.57 -6.97
N ASN A 276 18.35 -0.16 -5.86
CA ASN A 276 19.10 -1.40 -5.59
C ASN A 276 18.75 -2.56 -6.56
N ILE A 277 17.62 -2.47 -7.25
CA ILE A 277 17.23 -3.40 -8.33
C ILE A 277 17.43 -2.80 -9.72
N GLY A 278 18.09 -1.63 -9.81
CA GLY A 278 18.42 -0.98 -11.07
C GLY A 278 17.31 -0.09 -11.65
N ILE A 279 16.24 0.20 -10.88
CA ILE A 279 15.14 1.06 -11.31
C ILE A 279 15.35 2.46 -10.75
N THR A 280 15.43 3.45 -11.63
CA THR A 280 15.61 4.87 -11.31
C THR A 280 14.46 5.76 -11.81
N GLU A 281 13.61 5.21 -12.69
CA GLU A 281 12.37 5.83 -13.15
C GLU A 281 11.21 4.98 -12.60
N PHE A 282 10.30 5.61 -11.87
CA PHE A 282 9.28 4.90 -11.08
C PHE A 282 7.91 4.91 -11.78
N THR A 283 7.90 5.01 -13.09
CA THR A 283 6.66 5.08 -13.89
C THR A 283 6.02 3.72 -14.14
N ASP A 284 6.75 2.63 -13.94
CA ASP A 284 6.27 1.29 -14.15
C ASP A 284 6.50 0.40 -12.92
N PHE A 285 5.62 -0.58 -12.73
CA PHE A 285 5.83 -1.61 -11.72
C PHE A 285 6.93 -2.57 -12.15
N VAL A 286 7.63 -3.13 -11.17
CA VAL A 286 8.60 -4.21 -11.41
C VAL A 286 7.82 -5.44 -11.90
N GLU A 287 8.24 -5.98 -13.03
CA GLU A 287 7.71 -7.22 -13.62
C GLU A 287 8.66 -8.41 -13.43
#